data_5881462a52b13ff8e37fbc576eae26b1
#
_entry.id   5881462a52b13ff8e37fbc576eae26b1
#
_cell.length_a   1.000
_cell.length_b   1.000
_cell.length_c   1.000
_cell.angle_alpha   90.00
_cell.angle_beta   90.00
_cell.angle_gamma   90.00
#
_symmetry.space_group_name_H-M   'P 1'
#
loop_
_entity.id
_entity.type
_entity.pdbx_description
1 polymer ?
#
loop_
_entity_poly.entity_id
_entity_poly.type
_entity_poly.pdbx_seq_one_letter_code
_entity_poly.pdbx_strand_id
1 'polypeptide(L)'
;METRGWVAAIQAVDAACKAAGVTCIGYRKPGSGLVSVCFEGEISAIHTAIERGVAVAGAEHTVKSLVIARPERCVVEALSNLKGNPPREEKTDEPVVITAPEPIVPPAIPNEAEDKHPALKKGKKS
;
A
#
# COMPACT_ATOMS: atom_id res chain seq x y z
N MET A 1 3.27 -16.79 6.22
CA MET A 1 4.59 -17.42 6.36
C MET A 1 5.03 -17.39 7.80
N GLU A 2 5.84 -18.35 8.20
CA GLU A 2 6.35 -18.45 9.55
C GLU A 2 7.87 -18.44 9.52
N THR A 3 8.48 -17.66 10.40
CA THR A 3 9.91 -17.49 10.50
C THR A 3 10.39 -17.79 11.92
N ARG A 4 11.66 -18.11 12.01
CA ARG A 4 12.37 -18.23 13.28
C ARG A 4 13.05 -16.90 13.60
N GLY A 5 12.56 -16.24 14.63
CA GLY A 5 13.07 -14.96 15.09
C GLY A 5 12.33 -13.74 14.50
N TRP A 6 12.31 -12.69 15.29
CA TRP A 6 11.60 -11.45 14.95
C TRP A 6 12.25 -10.69 13.79
N VAL A 7 13.57 -10.64 13.77
CA VAL A 7 14.31 -9.89 12.74
C VAL A 7 14.05 -10.47 11.36
N ALA A 8 14.08 -11.79 11.21
CA ALA A 8 13.78 -12.45 9.95
C ALA A 8 12.34 -12.18 9.51
N ALA A 9 11.40 -12.15 10.44
CA ALA A 9 10.00 -11.80 10.14
C ALA A 9 9.87 -10.39 9.59
N ILE A 10 10.51 -9.41 10.20
CA ILE A 10 10.47 -8.01 9.76
C ILE A 10 11.08 -7.85 8.37
N GLN A 11 12.22 -8.45 8.13
CA GLN A 11 12.87 -8.43 6.81
C GLN A 11 11.97 -9.05 5.73
N ALA A 12 11.35 -10.18 6.05
CA ALA A 12 10.46 -10.87 5.12
C ALA A 12 9.21 -10.04 4.80
N VAL A 13 8.60 -9.41 5.81
CA VAL A 13 7.43 -8.54 5.63
C VAL A 13 7.76 -7.34 4.75
N ASP A 14 8.86 -6.67 5.03
CA ASP A 14 9.29 -5.52 4.24
C ASP A 14 9.53 -5.90 2.78
N ALA A 15 10.28 -6.98 2.55
CA ALA A 15 10.57 -7.47 1.22
C ALA A 15 9.31 -7.91 0.45
N ALA A 16 8.40 -8.60 1.13
CA ALA A 16 7.14 -9.06 0.54
C ALA A 16 6.27 -7.87 0.10
N CYS A 17 6.09 -6.89 0.97
CA CYS A 17 5.29 -5.71 0.67
C CYS A 17 5.89 -4.83 -0.42
N LYS A 18 7.21 -4.78 -0.53
CA LYS A 18 7.90 -4.05 -1.61
C LYS A 18 7.87 -4.77 -2.95
N ALA A 19 7.83 -6.10 -2.94
CA ALA A 19 7.87 -6.91 -4.16
C ALA A 19 6.53 -6.95 -4.90
N ALA A 20 5.43 -6.84 -4.19
CA ALA A 20 4.09 -6.95 -4.76
C ALA A 20 3.08 -6.12 -3.95
N GLY A 21 1.96 -5.81 -4.57
CA GLY A 21 0.89 -5.03 -3.94
C GLY A 21 0.07 -5.85 -2.95
N VAL A 22 0.71 -6.28 -1.86
CA VAL A 22 0.06 -7.03 -0.78
C VAL A 22 0.03 -6.20 0.49
N THR A 23 -0.93 -6.50 1.35
CA THR A 23 -1.08 -5.87 2.66
C THR A 23 -0.72 -6.89 3.75
N CYS A 24 0.17 -6.51 4.66
CA CYS A 24 0.42 -7.29 5.87
C CYS A 24 -0.75 -7.08 6.84
N ILE A 25 -1.47 -8.13 7.16
CA ILE A 25 -2.62 -8.06 8.08
C ILE A 25 -2.26 -8.30 9.53
N GLY A 26 -1.01 -8.56 9.82
CA GLY A 26 -0.50 -8.69 11.15
C GLY A 26 0.34 -9.94 11.39
N TYR A 27 0.68 -10.15 12.64
CA TYR A 27 1.56 -11.22 13.06
C TYR A 27 1.06 -11.90 14.34
N ARG A 28 1.58 -13.09 14.58
CA ARG A 28 1.38 -13.83 15.81
C ARG A 28 2.68 -14.51 16.23
N LYS A 29 2.93 -14.54 17.53
CA LYS A 29 4.06 -15.27 18.13
C LYS A 29 3.53 -16.51 18.81
N PRO A 30 3.53 -17.68 18.15
CA PRO A 30 2.99 -18.91 18.73
C PRO A 30 3.85 -19.50 19.85
N GLY A 31 5.09 -19.06 20.00
CA GLY A 31 6.04 -19.57 20.98
C GLY A 31 7.31 -20.11 20.32
N SER A 32 8.27 -20.55 21.12
CA SER A 32 9.55 -21.16 20.66
C SER A 32 10.37 -20.28 19.71
N GLY A 33 10.23 -18.95 19.79
CA GLY A 33 10.93 -18.02 18.92
C GLY A 33 10.34 -17.91 17.50
N LEU A 34 9.21 -18.54 17.25
CA LEU A 34 8.52 -18.47 15.96
C LEU A 34 7.70 -17.19 15.82
N VAL A 35 7.62 -16.69 14.61
CA VAL A 35 6.78 -15.55 14.25
C VAL A 35 6.02 -15.90 12.98
N SER A 36 4.70 -15.88 13.08
CA SER A 36 3.82 -16.07 11.93
C SER A 36 3.34 -14.71 11.43
N VAL A 37 3.53 -14.44 10.15
CA VAL A 37 3.07 -13.22 9.49
C VAL A 37 2.07 -13.57 8.40
N CYS A 38 1.04 -12.76 8.28
CA CYS A 38 -0.04 -12.98 7.33
C CYS A 38 -0.19 -11.80 6.39
N PHE A 39 -0.49 -12.10 5.15
CA PHE A 39 -0.72 -11.13 4.10
C PHE A 39 -2.05 -11.39 3.41
N GLU A 40 -2.63 -10.35 2.87
CA GLU A 40 -3.79 -10.44 1.98
C GLU A 40 -3.53 -9.67 0.69
N GLY A 41 -4.15 -10.10 -0.37
CA GLY A 41 -4.04 -9.48 -1.68
C GLY A 41 -4.48 -10.41 -2.79
N GLU A 42 -4.25 -10.00 -4.02
CA GLU A 42 -4.49 -10.83 -5.18
C GLU A 42 -3.57 -12.05 -5.17
N ILE A 43 -4.08 -13.20 -5.65
CA ILE A 43 -3.36 -14.48 -5.56
C ILE A 43 -1.97 -14.44 -6.22
N SER A 44 -1.84 -13.82 -7.38
CA SER A 44 -0.55 -13.68 -8.06
C SER A 44 0.43 -12.80 -7.27
N ALA A 45 -0.06 -11.71 -6.70
CA ALA A 45 0.72 -10.82 -5.85
C ALA A 45 1.17 -11.52 -4.57
N ILE A 46 0.31 -12.33 -3.95
CA ILE A 46 0.64 -13.10 -2.76
C ILE A 46 1.76 -14.12 -3.06
N HIS A 47 1.70 -14.84 -4.17
CA HIS A 47 2.77 -15.76 -4.55
C HIS A 47 4.12 -15.05 -4.66
N THR A 48 4.15 -13.94 -5.38
CA THR A 48 5.37 -13.13 -5.55
C THR A 48 5.89 -12.61 -4.21
N ALA A 49 5.00 -12.09 -3.37
CA ALA A 49 5.35 -11.57 -2.05
C ALA A 49 5.94 -12.65 -1.14
N ILE A 50 5.32 -13.83 -1.10
CA ILE A 50 5.80 -14.95 -0.28
C ILE A 50 7.15 -15.46 -0.78
N GLU A 51 7.32 -15.66 -2.08
CA GLU A 51 8.60 -16.05 -2.65
C GLU A 51 9.71 -15.07 -2.29
N ARG A 52 9.45 -13.79 -2.40
CA ARG A 52 10.42 -12.76 -2.05
C ARG A 52 10.71 -12.73 -0.54
N GLY A 53 9.69 -12.83 0.29
CA GLY A 53 9.85 -12.87 1.74
C GLY A 53 10.70 -14.06 2.20
N VAL A 54 10.44 -15.25 1.64
CA VAL A 54 11.21 -16.47 1.92
C VAL A 54 12.66 -16.31 1.46
N ALA A 55 12.89 -15.76 0.28
CA ALA A 55 14.25 -15.55 -0.25
C ALA A 55 15.07 -14.61 0.65
N VAL A 56 14.46 -13.56 1.17
CA VAL A 56 15.15 -12.59 2.03
C VAL A 56 15.37 -13.12 3.45
N ALA A 57 14.38 -13.84 4.00
CA ALA A 57 14.53 -14.45 5.33
C ALA A 57 15.60 -15.55 5.34
N GLY A 58 15.79 -16.21 4.21
CA GLY A 58 16.71 -17.34 4.08
C GLY A 58 16.10 -18.67 4.58
N ALA A 59 16.62 -19.77 4.06
CA ALA A 59 16.12 -21.10 4.37
C ALA A 59 16.29 -21.47 5.85
N GLU A 60 17.29 -20.93 6.50
CA GLU A 60 17.60 -21.14 7.91
C GLU A 60 16.57 -20.52 8.86
N HIS A 61 15.93 -19.44 8.42
CA HIS A 61 14.94 -18.71 9.23
C HIS A 61 13.50 -18.96 8.80
N THR A 62 13.27 -19.47 7.59
CA THR A 62 11.95 -19.80 7.12
C THR A 62 11.53 -21.19 7.57
N VAL A 63 10.49 -21.26 8.38
CA VAL A 63 9.96 -22.53 8.86
C VAL A 63 8.97 -23.11 7.88
N LYS A 64 7.98 -22.32 7.49
CA LYS A 64 6.92 -22.73 6.56
C LYS A 64 6.24 -21.54 5.92
N SER A 65 5.78 -21.72 4.70
CA SER A 65 4.89 -20.78 4.04
C SER A 65 3.78 -21.52 3.33
N LEU A 66 2.63 -20.89 3.23
CA LEU A 66 1.52 -21.41 2.46
C LEU A 66 0.69 -20.25 1.92
N VAL A 67 -0.06 -20.53 0.85
CA VAL A 67 -0.99 -19.58 0.24
C VAL A 67 -2.37 -20.22 0.19
N ILE A 68 -3.38 -19.48 0.59
CA ILE A 68 -4.78 -19.88 0.53
C ILE A 68 -5.47 -19.01 -0.51
N ALA A 69 -5.86 -19.59 -1.64
CA ALA A 69 -6.42 -18.86 -2.77
C ALA A 69 -7.82 -18.28 -2.47
N ARG A 70 -8.62 -19.02 -1.74
CA ARG A 70 -9.99 -18.64 -1.39
C ARG A 70 -10.27 -19.01 0.06
N PRO A 71 -9.87 -18.14 1.00
CA PRO A 71 -10.08 -18.44 2.41
C PRO A 71 -11.58 -18.44 2.74
N GLU A 72 -11.99 -19.39 3.55
CA GLU A 72 -13.32 -19.39 4.14
C GLU A 72 -13.51 -18.16 5.04
N ARG A 73 -14.72 -17.67 5.13
CA ARG A 73 -15.03 -16.48 5.89
C ARG A 73 -14.61 -16.58 7.37
N CYS A 74 -14.80 -17.74 7.98
CA CYS A 74 -14.39 -17.97 9.36
C CYS A 74 -12.87 -17.87 9.55
N VAL A 75 -12.08 -18.24 8.56
CA VAL A 75 -10.62 -18.10 8.57
C VAL A 75 -10.22 -16.63 8.49
N VAL A 76 -10.83 -15.88 7.60
CA VAL A 76 -10.61 -14.41 7.49
C VAL A 76 -10.94 -13.70 8.80
N GLU A 77 -12.05 -14.05 9.42
CA GLU A 77 -12.45 -13.49 10.72
C GLU A 77 -11.47 -13.85 11.84
N ALA A 78 -11.00 -15.09 11.89
CA ALA A 78 -10.00 -15.53 12.86
C ALA A 78 -8.67 -14.78 12.71
N LEU A 79 -8.25 -14.48 11.49
CA LEU A 79 -7.02 -13.74 11.19
C LEU A 79 -7.17 -12.22 11.35
N SER A 80 -8.36 -11.70 11.51
CA SER A 80 -8.59 -10.26 11.68
C SER A 80 -8.09 -9.70 13.01
N ASN A 81 -7.89 -10.55 14.00
CA ASN A 81 -7.44 -10.19 15.35
C ASN A 81 -5.92 -10.34 15.57
N LEU A 82 -5.15 -10.36 14.51
CA LEU A 82 -3.70 -10.42 14.61
C LEU A 82 -3.12 -9.11 15.15
N LYS A 83 -2.01 -9.21 15.87
CA LYS A 83 -1.27 -8.03 16.32
C LYS A 83 -0.68 -7.28 15.13
N GLY A 84 -0.59 -5.96 15.25
CA GLY A 84 -0.04 -5.11 14.19
C GLY A 84 -0.96 -4.96 12.97
N ASN A 85 -2.20 -5.41 13.06
CA ASN A 85 -3.19 -5.18 12.02
C ASN A 85 -3.52 -3.69 11.98
N PRO A 86 -3.34 -3.01 10.84
CA PRO A 86 -3.78 -1.63 10.72
C PRO A 86 -5.30 -1.56 10.93
N PRO A 87 -5.80 -0.48 11.54
CA PRO A 87 -7.24 -0.32 11.68
C PRO A 87 -7.88 -0.44 10.31
N ARG A 88 -8.79 -1.39 10.16
CA ARG A 88 -9.63 -1.44 8.97
C ARG A 88 -10.46 -0.17 8.98
N GLU A 89 -10.26 0.63 7.97
CA GLU A 89 -11.30 1.57 7.61
C GLU A 89 -12.54 0.72 7.35
N GLU A 90 -13.55 0.89 8.19
CA GLU A 90 -14.85 0.32 7.89
C GLU A 90 -15.19 0.84 6.50
N LYS A 91 -15.13 -0.04 5.52
CA LYS A 91 -15.78 0.24 4.25
C LYS A 91 -17.25 0.35 4.60
N THR A 92 -17.68 1.53 4.92
CA THR A 92 -19.07 1.85 4.82
C THR A 92 -19.47 1.48 3.42
N ASP A 93 -20.47 0.63 3.28
CA ASP A 93 -21.07 0.28 1.99
C ASP A 93 -21.76 1.49 1.34
N GLU A 94 -21.27 2.67 1.63
CA GLU A 94 -21.62 3.85 0.89
C GLU A 94 -20.95 3.73 -0.48
N PRO A 95 -21.73 3.79 -1.55
CA PRO A 95 -21.16 3.83 -2.88
C PRO A 95 -20.16 4.97 -2.89
N VAL A 96 -18.89 4.62 -3.06
CA VAL A 96 -17.86 5.60 -3.34
C VAL A 96 -18.29 6.25 -4.64
N VAL A 97 -18.96 7.38 -4.51
CA VAL A 97 -19.13 8.27 -5.64
C VAL A 97 -17.73 8.74 -5.97
N ILE A 98 -17.12 8.09 -6.93
CA ILE A 98 -15.94 8.63 -7.57
C ILE A 98 -16.44 9.87 -8.29
N THR A 99 -16.48 10.97 -7.55
CA THR A 99 -16.50 12.26 -8.20
C THR A 99 -15.23 12.28 -9.04
N ALA A 100 -15.40 12.40 -10.34
CA ALA A 100 -14.28 12.66 -11.22
C ALA A 100 -13.42 13.73 -10.54
N PRO A 101 -12.09 13.56 -10.47
CA PRO A 101 -11.25 14.58 -9.90
C PRO A 101 -11.63 15.88 -10.57
N GLU A 102 -12.01 16.85 -9.76
CA GLU A 102 -12.23 18.19 -10.29
C GLU A 102 -11.01 18.52 -11.13
N PRO A 103 -11.22 18.97 -12.37
CA PRO A 103 -10.09 19.37 -13.19
C PRO A 103 -9.30 20.36 -12.33
N ILE A 104 -8.06 20.05 -12.10
CA ILE A 104 -7.14 21.00 -11.46
C ILE A 104 -7.15 22.20 -12.36
N VAL A 105 -7.95 23.19 -11.97
CA VAL A 105 -7.90 24.48 -12.64
C VAL A 105 -6.50 25.00 -12.32
N PRO A 106 -5.62 25.11 -13.33
CA PRO A 106 -4.33 25.73 -13.08
C PRO A 106 -4.62 27.11 -12.49
N PRO A 107 -3.90 27.53 -11.45
CA PRO A 107 -4.10 28.89 -10.93
C PRO A 107 -4.07 29.84 -12.10
N ALA A 108 -5.13 30.63 -12.22
CA ALA A 108 -5.21 31.58 -13.29
C ALA A 108 -3.91 32.38 -13.33
N ILE A 109 -3.12 32.13 -14.35
CA ILE A 109 -1.95 32.95 -14.60
C ILE A 109 -2.50 34.33 -14.78
N PRO A 110 -2.14 35.32 -13.93
CA PRO A 110 -2.55 36.67 -14.19
C PRO A 110 -2.14 36.96 -15.61
N ASN A 111 -3.12 37.32 -16.37
CA ASN A 111 -2.94 37.52 -17.80
C ASN A 111 -2.07 38.74 -17.97
N GLU A 112 -0.77 38.56 -18.04
CA GLU A 112 0.17 39.65 -18.31
C GLU A 112 -0.12 40.33 -19.68
N ALA A 113 -1.01 39.72 -20.43
CA ALA A 113 -1.43 40.31 -21.72
C ALA A 113 -2.27 41.59 -21.55
N GLU A 114 -2.69 41.94 -20.33
CA GLU A 114 -3.36 43.20 -20.08
C GLU A 114 -2.44 44.34 -19.69
N ASP A 115 -1.17 44.11 -19.57
CA ASP A 115 -0.20 45.18 -19.67
C ASP A 115 -0.14 45.64 -21.13
N LYS A 116 -1.25 46.15 -21.56
CA LYS A 116 -1.25 47.01 -22.72
C LYS A 116 -0.36 48.18 -22.32
N HIS A 117 0.79 48.19 -22.85
CA HIS A 117 1.52 49.43 -22.94
C HIS A 117 0.54 50.51 -23.41
N PRO A 118 0.34 51.53 -22.62
CA PRO A 118 -0.37 52.66 -23.16
C PRO A 118 0.34 53.00 -24.46
N ALA A 119 -0.42 52.95 -25.51
CA ALA A 119 0.08 53.33 -26.81
C ALA A 119 0.82 54.68 -26.57
N LEU A 120 2.07 54.65 -26.81
CA LEU A 120 2.85 55.89 -26.86
C LEU A 120 2.12 56.79 -27.84
N LYS A 121 1.33 57.65 -27.30
CA LYS A 121 0.92 58.81 -28.08
C LYS A 121 2.19 59.53 -28.44
N LYS A 122 2.66 59.24 -29.61
CA LYS A 122 3.56 60.16 -30.24
C LYS A 122 2.85 61.50 -30.24
N GLY A 123 3.28 62.33 -29.34
CA GLY A 123 2.90 63.70 -29.44
C GLY A 123 3.23 64.14 -30.85
N LYS A 124 2.22 64.39 -31.57
CA LYS A 124 2.41 64.93 -32.90
C LYS A 124 2.95 66.31 -32.71
N LYS A 125 4.19 66.50 -33.07
CA LYS A 125 4.66 67.82 -33.30
C LYS A 125 4.02 68.40 -34.51
N SER A 126 3.30 69.45 -34.28
CA SER A 126 2.88 70.32 -35.38
C SER A 126 4.04 71.06 -35.94
#